data_26a455b80790884b4676ffaa62b4e055
#
_entry.id   26a455b80790884b4676ffaa62b4e055
#
_cell.length_a   1.000
_cell.length_b   1.000
_cell.length_c   1.000
_cell.angle_alpha   90.00
_cell.angle_beta   90.00
_cell.angle_gamma   90.00
#
_symmetry.space_group_name_H-M   'P 1'
#
loop_
_entity.id
_entity.type
_entity.pdbx_description
1 polymer ?
#
loop_
_entity_poly.entity_id
_entity_poly.type
_entity_poly.pdbx_seq_one_letter_code
_entity_poly.pdbx_strand_id
1 'polypeptide(L)'
;MLQTMKKGFTLIELLVVITIIGILATGAVTTFTTQIQKARDTTRISDQKALTTGVEQFYQDTSTYPQGARDWTSGASTLVTNYVPSLAEDPKHNQTCNGSRCGY
;
A
#
# COMPACT_ATOMS: atom_id res chain seq x y z
N MET A 1 -36.21 47.28 -12.94
CA MET A 1 -35.85 46.13 -12.08
C MET A 1 -35.63 44.90 -12.94
N LEU A 2 -34.41 44.43 -13.05
CA LEU A 2 -34.11 43.22 -13.76
C LEU A 2 -34.41 42.03 -12.81
N GLN A 3 -35.51 41.30 -13.09
CA GLN A 3 -35.77 40.04 -12.41
C GLN A 3 -34.83 39.02 -12.98
N THR A 4 -33.83 38.63 -12.19
CA THR A 4 -33.01 37.47 -12.48
C THR A 4 -33.87 36.21 -12.39
N MET A 5 -34.23 35.66 -13.52
CA MET A 5 -34.92 34.37 -13.61
C MET A 5 -33.98 33.29 -13.07
N LYS A 6 -34.23 32.83 -11.86
CA LYS A 6 -33.54 31.67 -11.27
C LYS A 6 -33.97 30.45 -12.09
N LYS A 7 -33.08 29.96 -12.95
CA LYS A 7 -33.28 28.69 -13.65
C LYS A 7 -33.19 27.58 -12.60
N GLY A 8 -34.29 26.92 -12.31
CA GLY A 8 -34.35 25.75 -11.47
C GLY A 8 -33.95 24.51 -12.25
N PHE A 9 -33.33 23.52 -11.57
CA PHE A 9 -33.06 22.20 -12.13
C PHE A 9 -34.38 21.45 -12.40
N THR A 10 -34.45 20.76 -13.52
CA THR A 10 -35.58 19.90 -13.83
C THR A 10 -35.39 18.53 -13.16
N LEU A 11 -36.49 17.89 -12.79
CA LEU A 11 -36.49 16.56 -12.16
C LEU A 11 -35.84 15.52 -13.08
N ILE A 12 -36.04 15.64 -14.39
CA ILE A 12 -35.45 14.73 -15.37
C ILE A 12 -33.94 14.87 -15.49
N GLU A 13 -33.38 16.09 -15.37
CA GLU A 13 -31.93 16.30 -15.35
C GLU A 13 -31.30 15.59 -14.16
N LEU A 14 -31.93 15.66 -12.98
CA LEU A 14 -31.43 14.94 -11.81
C LEU A 14 -31.52 13.44 -11.99
N LEU A 15 -32.62 12.92 -12.54
CA LEU A 15 -32.84 11.51 -12.76
C LEU A 15 -31.81 10.91 -13.73
N VAL A 16 -31.50 11.58 -14.83
CA VAL A 16 -30.50 11.15 -15.81
C VAL A 16 -29.11 11.09 -15.17
N VAL A 17 -28.74 12.09 -14.38
CA VAL A 17 -27.43 12.13 -13.70
C VAL A 17 -27.27 10.95 -12.74
N ILE A 18 -28.26 10.68 -11.88
CA ILE A 18 -28.15 9.55 -10.93
C ILE A 18 -28.14 8.20 -11.62
N THR A 19 -28.84 8.02 -12.74
CA THR A 19 -28.79 6.77 -13.51
C THR A 19 -27.42 6.55 -14.13
N ILE A 20 -26.81 7.57 -14.72
CA ILE A 20 -25.44 7.48 -15.27
C ILE A 20 -24.42 7.17 -14.19
N ILE A 21 -24.46 7.85 -13.05
CA ILE A 21 -23.57 7.59 -11.91
C ILE A 21 -23.76 6.15 -11.41
N GLY A 22 -24.99 5.65 -11.30
CA GLY A 22 -25.30 4.29 -10.89
C GLY A 22 -24.66 3.23 -11.80
N ILE A 23 -24.73 3.42 -13.12
CA ILE A 23 -24.13 2.50 -14.09
C ILE A 23 -22.59 2.53 -14.01
N LEU A 24 -21.98 3.71 -13.90
CA LEU A 24 -20.54 3.86 -13.78
C LEU A 24 -20.01 3.29 -12.47
N ALA A 25 -20.73 3.46 -11.37
CA ALA A 25 -20.34 2.97 -10.05
C ALA A 25 -20.22 1.45 -10.00
N THR A 26 -21.10 0.71 -10.66
CA THR A 26 -21.06 -0.77 -10.67
C THR A 26 -19.80 -1.32 -11.32
N GLY A 27 -19.28 -0.70 -12.37
CA GLY A 27 -18.03 -1.10 -13.02
C GLY A 27 -16.78 -0.73 -12.23
N ALA A 28 -16.81 0.37 -11.49
CA ALA A 28 -15.66 0.88 -10.76
C ALA A 28 -15.26 0.01 -9.57
N VAL A 29 -16.21 -0.55 -8.83
CA VAL A 29 -15.95 -1.29 -7.59
C VAL A 29 -15.08 -2.54 -7.81
N THR A 30 -15.34 -3.31 -8.85
CA THR A 30 -14.59 -4.54 -9.16
C THR A 30 -13.14 -4.26 -9.55
N THR A 31 -12.91 -3.18 -10.29
CA THR A 31 -11.58 -2.76 -10.71
C THR A 31 -10.77 -2.25 -9.52
N PHE A 32 -11.43 -1.56 -8.59
CA PHE A 32 -10.76 -0.93 -7.45
C PHE A 32 -10.13 -1.95 -6.49
N THR A 33 -10.81 -3.05 -6.20
CA THR A 33 -10.30 -4.12 -5.32
C THR A 33 -9.03 -4.78 -5.87
N THR A 34 -8.99 -5.04 -7.17
CA THR A 34 -7.79 -5.59 -7.84
C THR A 34 -6.61 -4.62 -7.82
N GLN A 35 -6.86 -3.33 -7.96
CA GLN A 35 -5.80 -2.32 -7.92
C GLN A 35 -5.20 -2.18 -6.51
N ILE A 36 -6.01 -2.27 -5.46
CA ILE A 36 -5.51 -2.27 -4.08
C ILE A 36 -4.61 -3.48 -3.82
N GLN A 37 -4.95 -4.66 -4.31
CA GLN A 37 -4.11 -5.85 -4.19
C GLN A 37 -2.78 -5.66 -4.90
N LYS A 38 -2.78 -5.20 -6.15
CA LYS A 38 -1.55 -4.89 -6.90
C LYS A 38 -0.68 -3.85 -6.21
N ALA A 39 -1.27 -2.81 -5.64
CA ALA A 39 -0.53 -1.79 -4.91
C ALA A 39 0.20 -2.38 -3.69
N ARG A 40 -0.46 -3.25 -2.93
CA ARG A 40 0.16 -3.95 -1.79
C ARG A 40 1.29 -4.87 -2.22
N ASP A 41 1.10 -5.63 -3.30
CA ASP A 41 2.14 -6.52 -3.83
C ASP A 41 3.34 -5.74 -4.36
N THR A 42 3.12 -4.59 -4.98
CA THR A 42 4.19 -3.69 -5.41
C THR A 42 4.99 -3.18 -4.20
N THR A 43 4.32 -2.81 -3.11
CA THR A 43 4.99 -2.41 -1.87
C THR A 43 5.87 -3.54 -1.34
N ARG A 44 5.35 -4.77 -1.24
CA ARG A 44 6.12 -5.95 -0.80
C ARG A 44 7.36 -6.19 -1.64
N ILE A 45 7.25 -6.09 -2.96
CA ILE A 45 8.40 -6.24 -3.88
C ILE A 45 9.43 -5.14 -3.66
N SER A 46 9.00 -3.90 -3.45
CA SER A 46 9.88 -2.78 -3.14
C SER A 46 10.64 -3.00 -1.83
N ASP A 47 9.93 -3.46 -0.80
CA ASP A 47 10.51 -3.75 0.51
C ASP A 47 11.56 -4.88 0.44
N GLN A 48 11.25 -5.94 -0.30
CA GLN A 48 12.20 -7.04 -0.54
C GLN A 48 13.46 -6.56 -1.26
N LYS A 49 13.33 -5.68 -2.25
CA LYS A 49 14.50 -5.11 -2.94
C LYS A 49 15.36 -4.26 -2.01
N ALA A 50 14.75 -3.43 -1.19
CA ALA A 50 15.46 -2.62 -0.21
C ALA A 50 16.21 -3.50 0.80
N LEU A 51 15.57 -4.56 1.28
CA LEU A 51 16.16 -5.52 2.20
C LEU A 51 17.34 -6.26 1.56
N THR A 52 17.18 -6.75 0.32
CA THR A 52 18.26 -7.43 -0.42
C THR A 52 19.46 -6.53 -0.60
N THR A 53 19.25 -5.26 -0.98
CA THR A 53 20.33 -4.30 -1.12
C THR A 53 21.05 -4.06 0.21
N GLY A 54 20.32 -3.93 1.31
CA GLY A 54 20.89 -3.77 2.64
C GLY A 54 21.72 -4.98 3.08
N VAL A 55 21.24 -6.19 2.82
CA VAL A 55 21.96 -7.44 3.11
C VAL A 55 23.25 -7.56 2.29
N GLU A 56 23.23 -7.19 1.02
CA GLU A 56 24.42 -7.19 0.18
C GLU A 56 25.48 -6.18 0.65
N GLN A 57 25.06 -4.99 1.06
CA GLN A 57 25.96 -4.00 1.64
C GLN A 57 26.57 -4.49 2.97
N PHE A 58 25.75 -5.11 3.83
CA PHE A 58 26.25 -5.73 5.06
C PHE A 58 27.28 -6.82 4.76
N TYR A 59 27.05 -7.64 3.77
CA TYR A 59 28.01 -8.67 3.36
C TYR A 59 29.33 -8.08 2.85
N GLN A 60 29.27 -6.99 2.08
CA GLN A 60 30.49 -6.31 1.60
C GLN A 60 31.36 -5.79 2.74
N ASP A 61 30.74 -5.29 3.80
CA ASP A 61 31.47 -4.70 4.94
C ASP A 61 31.95 -5.74 5.94
N THR A 62 31.18 -6.81 6.14
CA THR A 62 31.46 -7.83 7.18
C THR A 62 31.97 -9.15 6.65
N SER A 63 31.90 -9.39 5.33
CA SER A 63 32.20 -10.64 4.65
C SER A 63 31.37 -11.85 5.14
N THR A 64 30.28 -11.57 5.85
CA THR A 64 29.33 -12.58 6.36
C THR A 64 27.91 -12.12 6.19
N TYR A 65 26.99 -13.03 5.98
CA TYR A 65 25.56 -12.71 5.98
C TYR A 65 25.03 -12.56 7.40
N PRO A 66 24.00 -11.71 7.61
CA PRO A 66 23.38 -11.54 8.94
C PRO A 66 22.82 -12.86 9.45
N GLN A 67 23.22 -13.28 10.65
CA GLN A 67 22.80 -14.52 11.27
C GLN A 67 22.01 -14.28 12.55
N GLY A 68 20.80 -14.76 12.58
CA GLY A 68 19.93 -14.68 13.76
C GLY A 68 19.35 -13.28 14.03
N ALA A 69 18.45 -13.22 14.99
CA ALA A 69 17.71 -11.99 15.32
C ALA A 69 18.60 -10.80 15.76
N ARG A 70 19.78 -11.08 16.30
CA ARG A 70 20.72 -10.05 16.78
C ARG A 70 21.27 -9.19 15.65
N ASP A 71 21.59 -9.80 14.52
CA ASP A 71 22.13 -9.08 13.37
C ASP A 71 21.06 -8.31 12.61
N TRP A 72 19.81 -8.68 12.79
CA TRP A 72 18.68 -8.02 12.15
C TRP A 72 18.13 -6.82 12.93
N THR A 73 18.06 -6.91 14.26
CA THR A 73 17.29 -5.95 15.07
C THR A 73 18.01 -5.30 16.24
N SER A 74 19.16 -5.83 16.70
CA SER A 74 19.80 -5.30 17.92
C SER A 74 21.32 -5.45 17.94
N GLY A 75 22.02 -4.36 18.17
CA GLY A 75 23.47 -4.29 18.33
C GLY A 75 24.17 -3.26 17.44
N ALA A 76 25.46 -3.06 17.59
CA ALA A 76 26.26 -2.06 16.89
C ALA A 76 26.45 -2.35 15.38
N SER A 77 26.09 -3.54 14.92
CA SER A 77 26.20 -3.98 13.53
C SER A 77 24.85 -4.41 12.96
N THR A 78 23.79 -3.76 13.37
CA THR A 78 22.44 -4.13 12.95
C THR A 78 22.17 -3.70 11.52
N LEU A 79 21.65 -4.62 10.74
CA LEU A 79 21.19 -4.37 9.37
C LEU A 79 20.21 -3.19 9.32
N VAL A 80 19.28 -3.15 10.28
CA VAL A 80 18.22 -2.13 10.34
C VAL A 80 18.74 -0.74 10.69
N THR A 81 19.83 -0.63 11.44
CA THR A 81 20.32 0.69 11.86
C THR A 81 21.25 1.33 10.81
N ASN A 82 22.07 0.51 10.16
CA ASN A 82 23.16 1.01 9.32
C ASN A 82 22.90 0.89 7.84
N TYR A 83 22.11 -0.10 7.40
CA TYR A 83 21.94 -0.44 5.99
C TYR A 83 20.49 -0.33 5.50
N VAL A 84 19.54 -0.54 6.40
CA VAL A 84 18.10 -0.42 6.09
C VAL A 84 17.49 0.53 7.10
N PRO A 85 16.81 1.60 6.69
CA PRO A 85 16.28 2.63 7.59
C PRO A 85 15.20 2.10 8.53
N SER A 86 14.47 1.07 8.14
CA SER A 86 13.48 0.38 8.97
C SER A 86 13.18 -0.99 8.38
N LEU A 87 12.80 -1.95 9.23
CA LEU A 87 12.21 -3.19 8.73
C LEU A 87 10.88 -2.88 8.06
N ALA A 88 10.71 -3.42 6.86
CA ALA A 88 9.45 -3.31 6.14
C ALA A 88 8.35 -4.08 6.89
N GLU A 89 7.20 -3.44 7.06
CA GLU A 89 6.01 -4.06 7.62
C GLU A 89 5.04 -4.44 6.50
N ASP A 90 4.47 -5.63 6.57
CA ASP A 90 3.42 -6.03 5.63
C ASP A 90 2.27 -5.01 5.65
N PRO A 91 1.77 -4.53 4.50
CA PRO A 91 0.61 -3.63 4.43
C PRO A 91 -0.65 -4.16 5.12
N LYS A 92 -0.68 -5.45 5.47
CA LYS A 92 -1.76 -6.11 6.21
C LYS A 92 -1.38 -6.53 7.63
N HIS A 93 -0.25 -6.08 8.18
CA HIS A 93 0.27 -6.60 9.45
C HIS A 93 -0.73 -6.50 10.64
N ASN A 94 -1.66 -5.57 10.61
CA ASN A 94 -2.72 -5.43 11.62
C ASN A 94 -3.99 -6.24 11.32
N GLN A 95 -4.02 -7.03 10.25
CA GLN A 95 -5.15 -7.87 9.89
C GLN A 95 -4.83 -9.34 10.19
N THR A 96 -5.87 -10.14 10.35
CA THR A 96 -5.75 -11.59 10.48
C THR A 96 -5.85 -12.25 9.11
N CYS A 97 -4.85 -13.05 8.77
CA CYS A 97 -4.83 -13.90 7.61
C CYS A 97 -4.86 -15.36 8.10
N ASN A 98 -5.91 -16.09 7.78
CA ASN A 98 -6.01 -17.52 8.09
C ASN A 98 -5.82 -17.87 9.59
N GLY A 99 -6.33 -17.03 10.50
CA GLY A 99 -6.26 -17.21 11.95
C GLY A 99 -4.98 -16.71 12.63
N SER A 100 -4.01 -16.23 11.86
CA SER A 100 -2.77 -15.61 12.36
C SER A 100 -2.64 -14.18 11.87
N ARG A 101 -1.78 -13.39 12.52
CA ARG A 101 -1.48 -12.05 12.05
C ARG A 101 -0.81 -12.10 10.68
N CYS A 102 -1.27 -11.26 9.71
CA CYS A 102 -0.58 -11.14 8.44
C CYS A 102 0.78 -10.49 8.67
N GLY A 103 1.82 -11.08 8.12
CA GLY A 103 3.19 -10.57 8.21
C GLY A 103 4.11 -11.29 7.22
N TYR A 104 5.29 -10.80 7.11
CA TYR A 104 6.38 -11.49 6.41
C TYR A 104 6.91 -12.63 7.27
#